data_c5b654dbb72158c2bcef951544cbe5dc
#
_entry.id   c5b654dbb72158c2bcef951544cbe5dc
#
_cell.length_a   1.000
_cell.length_b   1.000
_cell.length_c   1.000
_cell.angle_alpha   90.00
_cell.angle_beta   90.00
_cell.angle_gamma   90.00
#
_symmetry.space_group_name_H-M   'P 1'
#
loop_
_entity.id
_entity.type
_entity.pdbx_description
1 polymer ?
#
loop_
_entity_poly.entity_id
_entity_poly.type
_entity_poly.pdbx_seq_one_letter_code
_entity_poly.pdbx_strand_id
1 'polypeptide(L)'
;MDLIDYEVNEPNLWRLETPGANGWPRTARPNDPNKMFIISCDGHVSEPSNIFADRLPEKYLSRMPRIEVDAKGDKWQVQEGFRKAKMRENTFVGEEKLRNNAGKTPEQRIAELKMDGVDGEIMFPNRGLMAWATTDIDFSNSMCLAWNDWAWETFAKFNDRLKPMACISTANIDYAMAEITRSAERGFSGLTLPCKPIFGGHNHEHPNYNLPMYDRMWALIEEVNLPITFHVSTGRDPRASTGNGGAIINYVSHSLAPTIEPMANLCSSGVLERFPKMKFATIEAGIGWVAWALDAMDEAYKKHHMWVRPKLQGLPSDYYRAHGFSSFQEDPA
;
A
#
# COMPACT_ATOMS: atom_id res chain seq x y z
N MET A 1 29.75 12.15 -11.53
CA MET A 1 28.64 12.99 -11.03
C MET A 1 28.35 12.45 -9.66
N ASP A 2 28.78 13.18 -8.66
CA ASP A 2 28.65 12.75 -7.28
C ASP A 2 27.16 12.60 -6.94
N LEU A 3 26.82 11.48 -6.35
CA LEU A 3 25.45 11.03 -6.04
C LEU A 3 24.75 11.87 -4.95
N ILE A 4 25.39 12.91 -4.48
CA ILE A 4 24.88 13.76 -3.42
C ILE A 4 24.41 15.07 -4.05
N ASP A 5 23.34 14.98 -4.81
CA ASP A 5 22.53 16.14 -5.12
C ASP A 5 21.29 16.20 -4.19
N TYR A 6 21.45 15.68 -2.98
CA TYR A 6 20.58 16.01 -1.87
C TYR A 6 21.24 17.18 -1.16
N GLU A 7 20.56 18.30 -1.05
CA GLU A 7 20.86 19.25 0.01
C GLU A 7 20.67 18.52 1.34
N VAL A 8 21.73 17.88 1.80
CA VAL A 8 21.79 17.35 3.15
C VAL A 8 22.02 18.55 4.04
N ASN A 9 20.95 19.19 4.43
CA ASN A 9 20.99 20.22 5.44
C ASN A 9 21.15 19.58 6.84
N GLU A 10 21.67 20.34 7.77
CA GLU A 10 21.95 19.89 9.14
C GLU A 10 20.78 19.11 9.79
N PRO A 11 19.49 19.51 9.65
CA PRO A 11 18.35 18.76 10.14
C PRO A 11 18.16 17.38 9.52
N ASN A 12 18.76 17.09 8.37
CA ASN A 12 18.62 15.82 7.66
C ASN A 12 19.86 14.92 7.75
N LEU A 13 20.89 15.33 8.52
CA LEU A 13 22.10 14.53 8.72
C LEU A 13 21.81 13.14 9.27
N TRP A 14 20.81 12.99 10.11
CA TRP A 14 20.37 11.72 10.66
C TRP A 14 20.00 10.69 9.57
N ARG A 15 19.60 11.12 8.38
CA ARG A 15 19.31 10.23 7.24
C ARG A 15 20.56 9.54 6.70
N LEU A 16 21.73 10.14 6.89
CA LEU A 16 23.02 9.52 6.56
C LEU A 16 23.44 8.48 7.60
N GLU A 17 22.88 8.58 8.80
CA GLU A 17 23.14 7.70 9.93
C GLU A 17 22.09 6.59 10.06
N THR A 18 21.13 6.53 9.13
CA THR A 18 20.07 5.51 9.17
C THR A 18 20.68 4.10 9.19
N PRO A 19 20.12 3.20 10.00
CA PRO A 19 20.56 1.81 10.05
C PRO A 19 20.64 1.21 8.66
N GLY A 20 21.79 0.69 8.30
CA GLY A 20 22.05 0.16 6.96
C GLY A 20 22.91 1.05 6.08
N ALA A 21 23.16 2.33 6.42
CA ALA A 21 24.14 3.15 5.69
C ALA A 21 25.58 2.87 6.12
N ASN A 22 25.96 3.19 7.37
CA ASN A 22 27.32 2.97 7.88
C ASN A 22 27.27 2.63 9.37
N GLY A 23 27.71 1.45 9.76
CA GLY A 23 28.03 1.15 11.16
C GLY A 23 26.91 0.54 12.01
N TRP A 24 25.70 0.31 11.48
CA TRP A 24 24.77 -0.58 12.16
C TRP A 24 25.31 -2.01 12.02
N PRO A 25 25.66 -2.70 13.11
CA PRO A 25 26.02 -4.10 13.00
C PRO A 25 24.80 -4.86 12.50
N ARG A 26 24.80 -5.28 11.24
CA ARG A 26 23.80 -6.13 10.59
C ARG A 26 23.85 -7.56 11.16
N THR A 27 24.06 -7.65 12.44
CA THR A 27 24.06 -8.94 13.11
C THR A 27 22.67 -9.22 13.61
N ALA A 28 21.92 -9.95 12.78
CA ALA A 28 20.89 -10.80 13.38
C ALA A 28 21.54 -11.51 14.56
N ARG A 29 20.90 -11.44 15.71
CA ARG A 29 21.28 -12.23 16.88
C ARG A 29 20.38 -13.45 16.95
N PRO A 30 20.46 -14.39 16.01
CA PRO A 30 19.49 -15.49 15.90
C PRO A 30 19.50 -16.39 17.12
N ASN A 31 20.59 -16.40 17.88
CA ASN A 31 20.78 -17.22 19.08
C ASN A 31 20.64 -16.39 20.37
N ASP A 32 20.22 -15.14 20.31
CA ASP A 32 19.96 -14.34 21.51
C ASP A 32 18.67 -14.83 22.17
N PRO A 33 18.69 -15.31 23.41
CA PRO A 33 17.49 -15.79 24.12
C PRO A 33 16.46 -14.66 24.34
N ASN A 34 16.87 -13.41 24.25
CA ASN A 34 16.00 -12.24 24.37
C ASN A 34 15.62 -11.64 22.99
N LYS A 35 15.89 -12.35 21.91
CA LYS A 35 15.51 -11.89 20.57
C LYS A 35 14.00 -11.74 20.48
N MET A 36 13.55 -10.54 20.14
CA MET A 36 12.14 -10.30 19.82
C MET A 36 11.84 -10.83 18.42
N PHE A 37 10.64 -11.33 18.23
CA PHE A 37 10.13 -11.67 16.91
C PHE A 37 9.75 -10.36 16.17
N ILE A 38 10.42 -10.10 15.07
CA ILE A 38 10.29 -8.84 14.32
C ILE A 38 9.71 -9.13 12.93
N ILE A 39 8.64 -8.43 12.60
CA ILE A 39 8.01 -8.46 11.28
C ILE A 39 8.13 -7.07 10.66
N SER A 40 8.67 -7.00 9.43
CA SER A 40 8.49 -5.83 8.57
C SER A 40 7.06 -5.87 8.01
N CYS A 41 6.28 -4.83 8.29
CA CYS A 41 4.89 -4.78 7.84
C CYS A 41 4.69 -3.92 6.57
N ASP A 42 5.78 -3.51 5.93
CA ASP A 42 5.74 -2.66 4.74
C ASP A 42 6.97 -2.93 3.87
N GLY A 43 6.99 -4.09 3.24
CA GLY A 43 8.01 -4.46 2.28
C GLY A 43 7.49 -4.35 0.85
N HIS A 44 8.33 -3.86 -0.06
CA HIS A 44 7.99 -3.82 -1.47
C HIS A 44 8.77 -4.84 -2.28
N VAL A 45 8.09 -5.41 -3.28
CA VAL A 45 8.71 -6.35 -4.21
C VAL A 45 8.76 -5.73 -5.59
N SER A 46 9.95 -5.70 -6.18
CA SER A 46 10.10 -5.29 -7.57
C SER A 46 9.66 -6.42 -8.49
N GLU A 47 8.50 -6.26 -9.09
CA GLU A 47 7.97 -7.21 -10.07
C GLU A 47 8.86 -7.24 -11.32
N PRO A 48 8.95 -8.41 -12.00
CA PRO A 48 9.63 -8.48 -13.29
C PRO A 48 8.96 -7.55 -14.31
N SER A 49 9.76 -7.01 -15.23
CA SER A 49 9.27 -6.02 -16.20
C SER A 49 8.15 -6.53 -17.11
N ASN A 50 8.07 -7.84 -17.29
CA ASN A 50 7.09 -8.53 -18.12
C ASN A 50 5.85 -9.04 -17.37
N ILE A 51 5.72 -8.78 -16.06
CA ILE A 51 4.61 -9.31 -15.24
C ILE A 51 3.24 -9.08 -15.90
N PHE A 52 3.01 -7.88 -16.41
CA PHE A 52 1.73 -7.54 -17.04
C PHE A 52 1.66 -8.03 -18.49
N ALA A 53 2.77 -7.99 -19.23
CA ALA A 53 2.80 -8.46 -20.61
C ALA A 53 2.45 -9.94 -20.72
N ASP A 54 2.89 -10.75 -19.76
CA ASP A 54 2.71 -12.20 -19.77
C ASP A 54 1.33 -12.67 -19.25
N ARG A 55 0.60 -11.77 -18.56
CA ARG A 55 -0.63 -12.15 -17.82
C ARG A 55 -1.87 -11.35 -18.21
N LEU A 56 -1.72 -10.18 -18.82
CA LEU A 56 -2.87 -9.39 -19.23
C LEU A 56 -3.49 -9.91 -20.53
N PRO A 57 -4.81 -9.82 -20.69
CA PRO A 57 -5.46 -9.99 -21.98
C PRO A 57 -4.87 -9.05 -23.05
N GLU A 58 -4.75 -9.52 -24.28
CA GLU A 58 -4.14 -8.79 -25.40
C GLU A 58 -4.69 -7.36 -25.57
N LYS A 59 -6.01 -7.17 -25.41
CA LYS A 59 -6.68 -5.87 -25.49
C LYS A 59 -6.13 -4.82 -24.53
N TYR A 60 -5.41 -5.21 -23.47
CA TYR A 60 -4.87 -4.29 -22.46
C TYR A 60 -3.35 -4.05 -22.57
N LEU A 61 -2.64 -4.81 -23.41
CA LEU A 61 -1.18 -4.71 -23.50
C LEU A 61 -0.67 -3.32 -23.87
N SER A 62 -1.41 -2.60 -24.70
CA SER A 62 -1.06 -1.21 -25.08
C SER A 62 -1.23 -0.21 -23.93
N ARG A 63 -1.98 -0.56 -22.89
CA ARG A 63 -2.32 0.29 -21.74
C ARG A 63 -1.48 0.01 -20.50
N MET A 64 -0.74 -1.10 -20.49
CA MET A 64 0.06 -1.50 -19.33
C MET A 64 1.11 -0.44 -18.98
N PRO A 65 1.55 -0.38 -17.71
CA PRO A 65 2.65 0.48 -17.29
C PRO A 65 3.90 0.18 -18.12
N ARG A 66 4.51 1.21 -18.68
CA ARG A 66 5.67 1.08 -19.58
C ARG A 66 6.63 2.23 -19.47
N ILE A 67 7.83 2.03 -19.99
CA ILE A 67 8.84 3.07 -20.16
C ILE A 67 8.85 3.48 -21.64
N GLU A 68 8.71 4.77 -21.87
CA GLU A 68 8.87 5.37 -23.19
C GLU A 68 10.16 6.20 -23.23
N VAL A 69 10.84 6.17 -24.36
CA VAL A 69 12.03 6.99 -24.61
C VAL A 69 11.65 8.09 -25.60
N ASP A 70 11.89 9.33 -25.25
CA ASP A 70 11.60 10.46 -26.13
C ASP A 70 12.71 10.70 -27.16
N ALA A 71 12.51 11.67 -28.06
CA ALA A 71 13.47 12.02 -29.11
C ALA A 71 14.82 12.54 -28.57
N LYS A 72 14.90 12.92 -27.30
CA LYS A 72 16.13 13.36 -26.64
C LYS A 72 16.85 12.22 -25.90
N GLY A 73 16.28 11.01 -25.90
CA GLY A 73 16.78 9.87 -25.16
C GLY A 73 16.34 9.82 -23.68
N ASP A 74 15.50 10.74 -23.24
CA ASP A 74 14.97 10.75 -21.88
C ASP A 74 13.94 9.63 -21.70
N LYS A 75 14.04 8.93 -20.57
CA LYS A 75 13.12 7.85 -20.19
C LYS A 75 11.96 8.39 -19.38
N TRP A 76 10.76 7.97 -19.73
CA TRP A 76 9.51 8.38 -19.11
C TRP A 76 8.72 7.17 -18.63
N GLN A 77 8.31 7.20 -17.39
CA GLN A 77 7.32 6.26 -16.89
C GLN A 77 5.95 6.71 -17.36
N VAL A 78 5.26 5.84 -18.07
CA VAL A 78 3.92 6.07 -18.59
C VAL A 78 2.97 5.06 -17.99
N GLN A 79 1.91 5.55 -17.42
CA GLN A 79 0.89 4.75 -16.78
C GLN A 79 -0.46 5.44 -16.87
N GLU A 80 -1.50 4.65 -17.14
CA GLU A 80 -2.87 5.17 -17.16
C GLU A 80 -3.24 5.78 -15.80
N GLY A 81 -4.02 6.84 -15.83
CA GLY A 81 -4.45 7.54 -14.62
C GLY A 81 -3.43 8.53 -14.03
N PHE A 82 -2.19 8.52 -14.50
CA PHE A 82 -1.15 9.42 -14.01
C PHE A 82 -0.50 10.25 -15.10
N ARG A 83 0.00 11.40 -14.67
CA ARG A 83 0.86 12.20 -15.53
C ARG A 83 2.16 11.42 -15.79
N LYS A 84 2.60 11.41 -17.06
CA LYS A 84 3.91 10.93 -17.48
C LYS A 84 5.02 11.55 -16.61
N ALA A 85 5.85 10.72 -16.01
CA ALA A 85 6.93 11.14 -15.13
C ALA A 85 8.30 10.84 -15.75
N LYS A 86 9.19 11.83 -15.77
CA LYS A 86 10.57 11.62 -16.22
C LYS A 86 11.30 10.75 -15.22
N MET A 87 11.89 9.67 -15.70
CA MET A 87 12.74 8.82 -14.86
C MET A 87 14.10 9.49 -14.66
N ARG A 88 14.56 9.51 -13.42
CA ARG A 88 15.94 9.86 -13.13
C ARG A 88 16.80 8.62 -13.32
N GLU A 89 17.97 8.79 -13.92
CA GLU A 89 18.96 7.73 -13.90
C GLU A 89 19.60 7.70 -12.51
N ASN A 90 19.28 6.66 -11.78
CA ASN A 90 19.97 6.39 -10.52
C ASN A 90 21.28 5.67 -10.85
N THR A 91 22.37 6.38 -10.78
CA THR A 91 23.70 5.79 -10.92
C THR A 91 24.19 5.33 -9.56
N PHE A 92 23.57 4.27 -9.03
CA PHE A 92 24.08 3.63 -7.82
C PHE A 92 25.46 3.01 -8.06
N VAL A 93 26.40 3.26 -7.17
CA VAL A 93 27.77 2.70 -7.21
C VAL A 93 28.07 1.97 -5.91
N GLY A 94 29.03 1.05 -5.95
CA GLY A 94 29.49 0.34 -4.76
C GLY A 94 28.37 -0.39 -4.01
N GLU A 95 28.30 -0.18 -2.72
CA GLU A 95 27.37 -0.86 -1.81
C GLU A 95 25.89 -0.52 -2.09
N GLU A 96 25.61 0.71 -2.50
CA GLU A 96 24.26 1.11 -2.88
C GLU A 96 23.74 0.35 -4.11
N LYS A 97 24.63 0.04 -5.07
CA LYS A 97 24.28 -0.80 -6.22
C LYS A 97 23.98 -2.23 -5.79
N LEU A 98 24.71 -2.74 -4.81
CA LEU A 98 24.44 -4.06 -4.24
C LEU A 98 23.08 -4.07 -3.54
N ARG A 99 22.78 -3.06 -2.74
CA ARG A 99 21.47 -2.91 -2.07
C ARG A 99 20.32 -2.80 -3.06
N ASN A 100 20.46 -1.99 -4.09
CA ASN A 100 19.42 -1.85 -5.12
C ASN A 100 19.17 -3.15 -5.92
N ASN A 101 20.14 -4.06 -5.90
CA ASN A 101 20.03 -5.38 -6.50
C ASN A 101 19.68 -6.50 -5.51
N ALA A 102 19.54 -6.13 -4.25
CA ALA A 102 19.24 -7.05 -3.16
C ALA A 102 17.79 -7.56 -3.22
N GLY A 103 17.54 -8.70 -2.60
CA GLY A 103 16.20 -9.24 -2.40
C GLY A 103 15.41 -9.58 -3.66
N LYS A 104 16.09 -9.83 -4.79
CA LYS A 104 15.44 -10.12 -6.07
C LYS A 104 14.82 -11.52 -6.15
N THR A 105 15.31 -12.46 -5.36
CA THR A 105 14.69 -13.77 -5.21
C THR A 105 14.22 -13.96 -3.78
N PRO A 106 13.23 -14.83 -3.53
CA PRO A 106 12.75 -15.09 -2.18
C PRO A 106 13.88 -15.54 -1.23
N GLU A 107 14.80 -16.37 -1.70
CA GLU A 107 15.93 -16.86 -0.90
C GLU A 107 16.90 -15.74 -0.51
N GLN A 108 17.22 -14.86 -1.45
CA GLN A 108 18.06 -13.70 -1.19
C GLN A 108 17.38 -12.77 -0.18
N ARG A 109 16.07 -12.51 -0.35
CA ARG A 109 15.30 -11.66 0.54
C ARG A 109 15.30 -12.20 1.97
N ILE A 110 15.07 -13.49 2.15
CA ILE A 110 15.14 -14.14 3.47
C ILE A 110 16.53 -14.02 4.08
N ALA A 111 17.58 -14.19 3.28
CA ALA A 111 18.96 -14.08 3.78
C ALA A 111 19.25 -12.65 4.27
N GLU A 112 18.77 -11.65 3.58
CA GLU A 112 18.93 -10.24 3.93
C GLU A 112 18.10 -9.85 5.16
N LEU A 113 16.84 -10.27 5.24
CA LEU A 113 16.00 -10.09 6.43
C LEU A 113 16.67 -10.66 7.68
N LYS A 114 17.30 -11.85 7.55
CA LYS A 114 18.07 -12.44 8.66
C LYS A 114 19.26 -11.58 9.08
N MET A 115 19.95 -10.94 8.12
CA MET A 115 21.06 -10.03 8.44
C MET A 115 20.58 -8.80 9.22
N ASP A 116 19.38 -8.32 8.91
CA ASP A 116 18.76 -7.18 9.57
C ASP A 116 18.02 -7.56 10.87
N GLY A 117 17.99 -8.87 11.23
CA GLY A 117 17.31 -9.36 12.43
C GLY A 117 15.80 -9.44 12.30
N VAL A 118 15.26 -9.37 11.08
CA VAL A 118 13.84 -9.44 10.76
C VAL A 118 13.45 -10.90 10.48
N ASP A 119 12.36 -11.35 11.09
CA ASP A 119 11.91 -12.75 11.02
C ASP A 119 10.95 -13.01 9.86
N GLY A 120 10.22 -12.01 9.42
CA GLY A 120 9.29 -12.11 8.31
C GLY A 120 8.90 -10.77 7.75
N GLU A 121 8.19 -10.78 6.63
CA GLU A 121 7.83 -9.57 5.93
C GLU A 121 6.46 -9.68 5.28
N ILE A 122 5.66 -8.65 5.45
CA ILE A 122 4.43 -8.42 4.68
C ILE A 122 4.81 -7.62 3.44
N MET A 123 4.44 -8.12 2.27
CA MET A 123 4.93 -7.60 1.00
C MET A 123 3.81 -7.02 0.14
N PHE A 124 4.08 -5.84 -0.37
CA PHE A 124 3.22 -5.12 -1.30
C PHE A 124 3.83 -5.06 -2.70
N PRO A 125 3.00 -4.90 -3.73
CA PRO A 125 3.51 -4.62 -5.07
C PRO A 125 4.23 -3.28 -5.10
N ASN A 126 5.18 -3.14 -6.01
CA ASN A 126 5.78 -1.84 -6.33
C ASN A 126 4.97 -1.17 -7.48
N ARG A 127 5.05 -1.74 -8.68
CA ARG A 127 4.26 -1.23 -9.83
C ARG A 127 2.78 -1.58 -9.73
N GLY A 128 2.46 -2.70 -9.12
CA GLY A 128 1.09 -3.17 -8.91
C GLY A 128 0.25 -2.27 -8.00
N LEU A 129 0.85 -1.40 -7.16
CA LEU A 129 0.12 -0.37 -6.41
C LEU A 129 -0.67 0.58 -7.32
N MET A 130 -0.36 0.59 -8.60
CA MET A 130 -1.05 1.41 -9.59
C MET A 130 -2.18 0.67 -10.32
N ALA A 131 -2.46 -0.58 -9.96
CA ALA A 131 -3.50 -1.39 -10.59
C ALA A 131 -4.89 -0.72 -10.56
N TRP A 132 -5.13 0.11 -9.56
CA TRP A 132 -6.41 0.81 -9.37
C TRP A 132 -6.45 2.20 -10.04
N ALA A 133 -5.38 2.65 -10.69
CA ALA A 133 -5.29 3.99 -11.26
C ALA A 133 -5.95 4.11 -12.64
N THR A 134 -7.11 3.52 -12.79
CA THR A 134 -7.91 3.55 -14.02
C THR A 134 -9.40 3.55 -13.70
N THR A 135 -10.20 4.16 -14.55
CA THR A 135 -11.67 4.10 -14.48
C THR A 135 -12.24 2.84 -15.16
N ASP A 136 -11.40 2.08 -15.87
CA ASP A 136 -11.78 0.81 -16.48
C ASP A 136 -11.67 -0.32 -15.44
N ILE A 137 -12.81 -0.74 -14.94
CA ILE A 137 -12.93 -1.74 -13.88
C ILE A 137 -12.34 -3.09 -14.28
N ASP A 138 -12.56 -3.52 -15.52
CA ASP A 138 -12.05 -4.80 -16.03
C ASP A 138 -10.52 -4.77 -16.18
N PHE A 139 -9.97 -3.65 -16.60
CA PHE A 139 -8.52 -3.49 -16.67
C PHE A 139 -7.89 -3.46 -15.29
N SER A 140 -8.46 -2.72 -14.35
CA SER A 140 -8.01 -2.69 -12.95
C SER A 140 -8.01 -4.10 -12.36
N ASN A 141 -9.11 -4.83 -12.51
CA ASN A 141 -9.22 -6.21 -12.04
C ASN A 141 -8.15 -7.12 -12.67
N SER A 142 -7.96 -7.03 -13.98
CA SER A 142 -6.96 -7.83 -14.68
C SER A 142 -5.53 -7.58 -14.18
N MET A 143 -5.21 -6.33 -13.83
CA MET A 143 -3.90 -5.99 -13.25
C MET A 143 -3.74 -6.54 -11.83
N CYS A 144 -4.78 -6.49 -11.00
CA CYS A 144 -4.77 -7.11 -9.68
C CYS A 144 -4.56 -8.64 -9.78
N LEU A 145 -5.29 -9.30 -10.67
CA LEU A 145 -5.11 -10.74 -10.92
C LEU A 145 -3.69 -11.09 -11.36
N ALA A 146 -3.12 -10.31 -12.27
CA ALA A 146 -1.75 -10.52 -12.75
C ALA A 146 -0.72 -10.44 -11.63
N TRP A 147 -0.87 -9.48 -10.69
CA TRP A 147 -0.05 -9.40 -9.49
C TRP A 147 -0.25 -10.61 -8.59
N ASN A 148 -1.49 -10.95 -8.26
CA ASN A 148 -1.81 -12.02 -7.32
C ASN A 148 -1.31 -13.38 -7.83
N ASP A 149 -1.43 -13.64 -9.13
CA ASP A 149 -0.93 -14.87 -9.73
C ASP A 149 0.59 -14.95 -9.63
N TRP A 150 1.30 -13.91 -10.05
CA TRP A 150 2.75 -13.87 -9.99
C TRP A 150 3.27 -13.95 -8.55
N ALA A 151 2.66 -13.21 -7.63
CA ALA A 151 3.08 -13.18 -6.23
C ALA A 151 2.92 -14.57 -5.59
N TRP A 152 1.80 -15.24 -5.85
CA TRP A 152 1.61 -16.59 -5.34
C TRP A 152 2.57 -17.61 -5.98
N GLU A 153 2.73 -17.59 -7.29
CA GLU A 153 3.69 -18.44 -7.99
C GLU A 153 5.12 -18.29 -7.44
N THR A 154 5.49 -17.07 -7.08
CA THR A 154 6.84 -16.75 -6.61
C THR A 154 7.05 -17.06 -5.13
N PHE A 155 6.09 -16.72 -4.27
CA PHE A 155 6.27 -16.69 -2.82
C PHE A 155 5.52 -17.76 -2.03
N ALA A 156 4.67 -18.58 -2.66
CA ALA A 156 3.87 -19.58 -1.94
C ALA A 156 4.72 -20.53 -1.08
N LYS A 157 5.89 -20.94 -1.57
CA LYS A 157 6.81 -21.82 -0.84
C LYS A 157 7.53 -21.16 0.33
N PHE A 158 7.46 -19.85 0.43
CA PHE A 158 8.11 -19.00 1.44
C PHE A 158 7.10 -18.26 2.30
N ASN A 159 5.82 -18.64 2.21
CA ASN A 159 4.71 -17.95 2.88
C ASN A 159 4.72 -18.08 4.40
N ASP A 160 5.66 -18.82 4.97
CA ASP A 160 5.95 -18.81 6.41
C ASP A 160 6.69 -17.53 6.84
N ARG A 161 7.43 -16.89 5.93
CA ARG A 161 8.23 -15.69 6.19
C ARG A 161 7.93 -14.52 5.28
N LEU A 162 7.62 -14.77 4.02
CA LEU A 162 7.35 -13.75 3.00
C LEU A 162 5.86 -13.80 2.65
N LYS A 163 5.12 -12.79 3.06
CA LYS A 163 3.65 -12.78 2.98
C LYS A 163 3.16 -11.72 1.99
N PRO A 164 3.04 -12.07 0.70
CA PRO A 164 2.46 -11.13 -0.26
C PRO A 164 1.00 -10.86 0.09
N MET A 165 0.58 -9.60 -0.07
CA MET A 165 -0.80 -9.18 0.07
C MET A 165 -1.52 -9.31 -1.28
N ALA A 166 -2.72 -9.88 -1.28
CA ALA A 166 -3.52 -9.99 -2.49
C ALA A 166 -4.18 -8.65 -2.84
N CYS A 167 -3.99 -8.16 -4.05
CA CYS A 167 -4.62 -6.95 -4.57
C CYS A 167 -6.07 -7.22 -4.97
N ILE A 168 -7.01 -6.42 -4.47
CA ILE A 168 -8.44 -6.57 -4.73
C ILE A 168 -8.97 -5.32 -5.43
N SER A 169 -9.59 -5.50 -6.59
CA SER A 169 -10.30 -4.43 -7.30
C SER A 169 -11.72 -4.32 -6.75
N THR A 170 -12.02 -3.26 -6.01
CA THR A 170 -13.28 -3.08 -5.28
C THR A 170 -14.33 -2.26 -6.02
N ALA A 171 -14.03 -1.79 -7.21
CA ALA A 171 -14.98 -1.04 -8.04
C ALA A 171 -16.14 -1.92 -8.54
N ASN A 172 -15.94 -3.22 -8.62
CA ASN A 172 -16.99 -4.22 -8.86
C ASN A 172 -16.96 -5.24 -7.73
N ILE A 173 -18.05 -5.34 -6.98
CA ILE A 173 -18.13 -6.18 -5.78
C ILE A 173 -18.04 -7.68 -6.11
N ASP A 174 -18.63 -8.11 -7.22
CA ASP A 174 -18.60 -9.53 -7.61
C ASP A 174 -17.17 -9.94 -8.02
N TYR A 175 -16.42 -9.08 -8.70
CA TYR A 175 -14.99 -9.30 -8.95
C TYR A 175 -14.18 -9.34 -7.66
N ALA A 176 -14.44 -8.40 -6.74
CA ALA A 176 -13.78 -8.38 -5.44
C ALA A 176 -14.03 -9.68 -4.67
N MET A 177 -15.28 -10.13 -4.58
CA MET A 177 -15.66 -11.36 -3.86
C MET A 177 -15.01 -12.60 -4.49
N ALA A 178 -15.01 -12.71 -5.80
CA ALA A 178 -14.38 -13.83 -6.51
C ALA A 178 -12.88 -13.90 -6.19
N GLU A 179 -12.17 -12.76 -6.22
CA GLU A 179 -10.74 -12.72 -5.97
C GLU A 179 -10.39 -12.88 -4.48
N ILE A 180 -11.20 -12.38 -3.56
CA ILE A 180 -11.05 -12.63 -2.12
C ILE A 180 -11.14 -14.12 -1.83
N THR A 181 -12.16 -14.80 -2.37
CA THR A 181 -12.33 -16.26 -2.23
C THR A 181 -11.12 -17.00 -2.77
N ARG A 182 -10.72 -16.69 -4.01
CA ARG A 182 -9.55 -17.31 -4.67
C ARG A 182 -8.25 -17.10 -3.89
N SER A 183 -8.04 -15.92 -3.36
CA SER A 183 -6.85 -15.58 -2.56
C SER A 183 -6.83 -16.31 -1.24
N ALA A 184 -7.97 -16.42 -0.56
CA ALA A 184 -8.09 -17.19 0.68
C ALA A 184 -7.83 -18.69 0.45
N GLU A 185 -8.42 -19.28 -0.59
CA GLU A 185 -8.20 -20.69 -0.97
C GLU A 185 -6.74 -20.99 -1.32
N ARG A 186 -6.04 -20.04 -1.91
CA ARG A 186 -4.60 -20.16 -2.19
C ARG A 186 -3.73 -20.08 -0.93
N GLY A 187 -4.19 -19.39 0.11
CA GLY A 187 -3.45 -19.20 1.37
C GLY A 187 -2.74 -17.86 1.51
N PHE A 188 -3.16 -16.82 0.80
CA PHE A 188 -2.73 -15.47 1.08
C PHE A 188 -3.02 -15.10 2.54
N SER A 189 -2.15 -14.29 3.14
CA SER A 189 -2.26 -13.92 4.55
C SER A 189 -2.99 -12.60 4.80
N GLY A 190 -3.38 -11.90 3.74
CA GLY A 190 -4.14 -10.67 3.83
C GLY A 190 -4.41 -10.06 2.44
N LEU A 191 -5.18 -8.99 2.45
CA LEU A 191 -5.68 -8.32 1.27
C LEU A 191 -5.22 -6.86 1.25
N THR A 192 -4.95 -6.30 0.09
CA THR A 192 -4.76 -4.86 -0.08
C THR A 192 -5.82 -4.30 -1.01
N LEU A 193 -6.51 -3.28 -0.53
CA LEU A 193 -7.61 -2.59 -1.20
C LEU A 193 -7.19 -1.16 -1.54
N PRO A 194 -7.72 -0.55 -2.59
CA PRO A 194 -7.49 0.87 -2.85
C PRO A 194 -8.16 1.72 -1.76
N CYS A 195 -7.57 2.86 -1.41
CA CYS A 195 -8.16 3.79 -0.44
C CYS A 195 -9.52 4.33 -0.89
N LYS A 196 -9.77 4.35 -2.20
CA LYS A 196 -11.07 4.67 -2.80
C LYS A 196 -11.51 3.54 -3.72
N PRO A 197 -12.77 3.09 -3.66
CA PRO A 197 -13.25 2.00 -4.52
C PRO A 197 -13.11 2.29 -6.01
N ILE A 198 -13.32 3.55 -6.41
CA ILE A 198 -13.26 3.99 -7.81
C ILE A 198 -12.23 5.10 -7.95
N PHE A 199 -11.33 4.93 -8.92
CA PHE A 199 -10.36 5.96 -9.28
C PHE A 199 -11.03 7.14 -9.99
N GLY A 200 -10.55 8.33 -9.72
CA GLY A 200 -11.00 9.56 -10.38
C GLY A 200 -11.09 10.74 -9.44
N GLY A 201 -11.49 11.88 -9.99
CA GLY A 201 -11.76 13.10 -9.24
C GLY A 201 -12.99 12.99 -8.35
N HIS A 202 -13.25 14.04 -7.57
CA HIS A 202 -14.44 14.10 -6.73
C HIS A 202 -15.71 13.97 -7.59
N ASN A 203 -16.41 12.87 -7.37
CA ASN A 203 -17.73 12.62 -7.93
C ASN A 203 -18.61 12.10 -6.80
N HIS A 204 -19.68 12.83 -6.46
CA HIS A 204 -20.62 12.47 -5.41
C HIS A 204 -21.41 11.18 -5.69
N GLU A 205 -21.40 10.72 -6.95
CA GLU A 205 -22.01 9.45 -7.35
C GLU A 205 -21.11 8.23 -7.10
N HIS A 206 -19.80 8.46 -6.88
CA HIS A 206 -18.89 7.37 -6.58
C HIS A 206 -19.15 6.81 -5.19
N PRO A 207 -19.36 5.49 -5.07
CA PRO A 207 -19.58 4.86 -3.77
C PRO A 207 -18.30 4.88 -2.94
N ASN A 208 -18.48 5.04 -1.63
CA ASN A 208 -17.42 4.89 -0.63
C ASN A 208 -17.67 3.65 0.23
N TYR A 209 -16.66 3.18 0.94
CA TYR A 209 -16.70 1.96 1.74
C TYR A 209 -17.69 1.96 2.91
N ASN A 210 -18.27 3.11 3.23
CA ASN A 210 -19.33 3.25 4.24
C ASN A 210 -20.71 2.77 3.77
N LEU A 211 -20.90 2.54 2.46
CA LEU A 211 -22.21 2.21 1.91
C LEU A 211 -22.56 0.72 2.06
N PRO A 212 -23.84 0.40 2.32
CA PRO A 212 -24.29 -0.98 2.51
C PRO A 212 -24.06 -1.92 1.33
N MET A 213 -23.83 -1.39 0.14
CA MET A 213 -23.51 -2.22 -1.03
C MET A 213 -22.23 -3.04 -0.84
N TYR A 214 -21.31 -2.61 0.02
CA TYR A 214 -20.07 -3.33 0.34
C TYR A 214 -20.26 -4.39 1.45
N ASP A 215 -21.41 -4.46 2.12
CA ASP A 215 -21.62 -5.37 3.24
C ASP A 215 -21.40 -6.86 2.85
N ARG A 216 -21.75 -7.25 1.63
CA ARG A 216 -21.46 -8.60 1.12
C ARG A 216 -19.96 -8.90 1.08
N MET A 217 -19.17 -7.93 0.65
CA MET A 217 -17.71 -8.04 0.61
C MET A 217 -17.12 -8.07 2.02
N TRP A 218 -17.61 -7.22 2.93
CA TRP A 218 -17.16 -7.22 4.32
C TRP A 218 -17.49 -8.52 5.04
N ALA A 219 -18.68 -9.08 4.82
CA ALA A 219 -19.08 -10.37 5.36
C ALA A 219 -18.13 -11.50 4.91
N LEU A 220 -17.79 -11.53 3.62
CA LEU A 220 -16.84 -12.51 3.08
C LEU A 220 -15.42 -12.32 3.67
N ILE A 221 -14.94 -11.08 3.79
CA ILE A 221 -13.62 -10.79 4.39
C ILE A 221 -13.59 -11.28 5.85
N GLU A 222 -14.66 -11.04 6.60
CA GLU A 222 -14.78 -11.55 7.97
C GLU A 222 -14.82 -13.08 8.02
N GLU A 223 -15.55 -13.73 7.11
CA GLU A 223 -15.66 -15.19 7.01
C GLU A 223 -14.29 -15.84 6.72
N VAL A 224 -13.56 -15.33 5.73
CA VAL A 224 -12.22 -15.85 5.39
C VAL A 224 -11.14 -15.42 6.37
N ASN A 225 -11.46 -14.52 7.29
CA ASN A 225 -10.58 -14.01 8.36
C ASN A 225 -9.23 -13.47 7.84
N LEU A 226 -9.25 -12.72 6.75
CA LEU A 226 -8.07 -12.06 6.20
C LEU A 226 -8.07 -10.58 6.60
N PRO A 227 -6.98 -10.06 7.18
CA PRO A 227 -6.84 -8.62 7.42
C PRO A 227 -6.78 -7.87 6.09
N ILE A 228 -7.32 -6.66 6.09
CA ILE A 228 -7.27 -5.76 4.93
C ILE A 228 -6.29 -4.63 5.17
N THR A 229 -5.64 -4.18 4.11
CA THR A 229 -4.72 -3.05 4.15
C THR A 229 -5.10 -2.01 3.11
N PHE A 230 -4.83 -0.75 3.46
CA PHE A 230 -4.95 0.41 2.58
C PHE A 230 -3.58 1.07 2.49
N HIS A 231 -2.92 0.88 1.37
CA HIS A 231 -1.57 1.37 1.18
C HIS A 231 -1.59 2.81 0.65
N VAL A 232 -0.64 3.65 1.10
CA VAL A 232 -0.44 4.99 0.53
C VAL A 232 -0.37 4.92 -1.00
N SER A 233 -0.82 5.94 -1.67
CA SER A 233 -0.87 6.05 -3.13
C SER A 233 -1.96 5.23 -3.86
N THR A 234 -2.62 4.27 -3.23
CA THR A 234 -3.66 3.45 -3.90
C THR A 234 -4.99 4.18 -4.10
N GLY A 235 -5.27 5.19 -3.29
CA GLY A 235 -6.44 6.07 -3.47
C GLY A 235 -6.05 7.46 -3.95
N ARG A 236 -4.91 7.59 -4.61
CA ARG A 236 -4.34 8.86 -5.01
C ARG A 236 -5.32 9.70 -5.81
N ASP A 237 -5.43 10.97 -5.43
CA ASP A 237 -6.12 11.96 -6.24
C ASP A 237 -5.36 12.14 -7.57
N PRO A 238 -6.04 12.02 -8.73
CA PRO A 238 -5.39 12.16 -10.03
C PRO A 238 -4.91 13.59 -10.30
N ARG A 239 -5.31 14.58 -9.50
CA ARG A 239 -4.78 15.94 -9.61
C ARG A 239 -3.27 15.92 -9.42
N ALA A 240 -2.56 16.68 -10.22
CA ALA A 240 -1.12 16.84 -10.09
C ALA A 240 -0.77 18.33 -9.98
N SER A 241 -0.14 18.69 -8.87
CA SER A 241 0.47 20.00 -8.71
C SER A 241 1.78 20.05 -9.46
N THR A 242 2.03 21.17 -10.14
CA THR A 242 3.26 21.42 -10.91
C THR A 242 3.97 22.66 -10.36
N GLY A 243 5.21 22.88 -10.77
CA GLY A 243 5.99 24.03 -10.33
C GLY A 243 6.56 23.88 -8.91
N ASN A 244 6.80 25.01 -8.26
CA ASN A 244 7.44 25.04 -6.94
C ASN A 244 6.60 24.30 -5.88
N GLY A 245 7.23 23.40 -5.13
CA GLY A 245 6.56 22.60 -4.11
C GLY A 245 5.69 21.45 -4.65
N GLY A 246 5.55 21.30 -5.98
CA GLY A 246 4.63 20.35 -6.58
C GLY A 246 4.82 18.90 -6.12
N ALA A 247 6.05 18.46 -5.92
CA ALA A 247 6.33 17.11 -5.42
C ALA A 247 5.80 16.91 -3.99
N ILE A 248 6.02 17.87 -3.11
CA ILE A 248 5.57 17.83 -1.71
C ILE A 248 4.04 17.85 -1.65
N ILE A 249 3.41 18.76 -2.39
CA ILE A 249 1.94 18.87 -2.47
C ILE A 249 1.33 17.54 -2.95
N ASN A 250 1.90 16.96 -4.02
CA ASN A 250 1.41 15.71 -4.56
C ASN A 250 1.55 14.56 -3.55
N TYR A 251 2.66 14.51 -2.81
CA TYR A 251 2.84 13.48 -1.80
C TYR A 251 1.86 13.65 -0.64
N VAL A 252 1.84 14.81 0.00
CA VAL A 252 1.06 15.03 1.23
C VAL A 252 -0.45 15.05 0.93
N SER A 253 -0.88 15.85 -0.05
CA SER A 253 -2.31 16.11 -0.27
C SER A 253 -2.97 15.10 -1.20
N HIS A 254 -2.23 14.50 -2.14
CA HIS A 254 -2.80 13.66 -3.18
C HIS A 254 -2.46 12.17 -3.02
N SER A 255 -1.47 11.83 -2.23
CA SER A 255 -1.09 10.43 -1.99
C SER A 255 -1.34 10.00 -0.55
N LEU A 256 -0.87 10.77 0.44
CA LEU A 256 -0.97 10.42 1.84
C LEU A 256 -2.35 10.71 2.42
N ALA A 257 -2.88 11.90 2.25
CA ALA A 257 -4.18 12.29 2.82
C ALA A 257 -5.35 11.34 2.46
N PRO A 258 -5.43 10.77 1.25
CA PRO A 258 -6.47 9.78 0.92
C PRO A 258 -6.48 8.53 1.79
N THR A 259 -5.41 8.20 2.51
CA THR A 259 -5.38 7.03 3.40
C THR A 259 -6.22 7.21 4.67
N ILE A 260 -6.57 8.45 5.01
CA ILE A 260 -7.47 8.75 6.14
C ILE A 260 -8.90 8.29 5.83
N GLU A 261 -9.31 8.37 4.58
CA GLU A 261 -10.69 8.14 4.15
C GLU A 261 -11.21 6.71 4.47
N PRO A 262 -10.52 5.62 4.15
CA PRO A 262 -10.99 4.28 4.50
C PRO A 262 -11.07 4.05 6.01
N MET A 263 -10.15 4.60 6.79
CA MET A 263 -10.23 4.55 8.25
C MET A 263 -11.50 5.23 8.76
N ALA A 264 -11.78 6.44 8.29
CA ALA A 264 -12.98 7.18 8.66
C ALA A 264 -14.26 6.44 8.22
N ASN A 265 -14.28 5.89 7.00
CA ASN A 265 -15.40 5.10 6.50
C ASN A 265 -15.69 3.90 7.40
N LEU A 266 -14.69 3.09 7.74
CA LEU A 266 -14.88 1.88 8.53
C LEU A 266 -15.27 2.19 9.98
N CYS A 267 -14.59 3.14 10.63
CA CYS A 267 -14.79 3.45 12.04
C CYS A 267 -16.08 4.22 12.33
N SER A 268 -16.61 4.97 11.34
CA SER A 268 -17.74 5.88 11.59
C SER A 268 -19.07 5.38 11.03
N SER A 269 -19.10 4.33 10.21
CA SER A 269 -20.29 3.92 9.47
C SER A 269 -21.03 2.70 10.04
N GLY A 270 -20.54 2.12 11.14
CA GLY A 270 -21.08 0.89 11.72
C GLY A 270 -20.68 -0.39 10.97
N VAL A 271 -19.78 -0.32 10.00
CA VAL A 271 -19.23 -1.51 9.34
C VAL A 271 -18.60 -2.44 10.36
N LEU A 272 -17.74 -1.91 11.25
CA LEU A 272 -17.05 -2.72 12.27
C LEU A 272 -17.98 -3.22 13.40
N GLU A 273 -19.19 -2.69 13.53
CA GLU A 273 -20.22 -3.29 14.40
C GLU A 273 -20.90 -4.48 13.73
N ARG A 274 -21.15 -4.39 12.42
CA ARG A 274 -21.77 -5.48 11.66
C ARG A 274 -20.79 -6.62 11.41
N PHE A 275 -19.49 -6.31 11.32
CA PHE A 275 -18.42 -7.26 11.01
C PHE A 275 -17.28 -7.14 12.04
N PRO A 276 -17.53 -7.59 13.30
CA PRO A 276 -16.64 -7.30 14.44
C PRO A 276 -15.34 -8.10 14.46
N LYS A 277 -15.14 -9.08 13.57
CA LYS A 277 -13.89 -9.82 13.46
C LYS A 277 -12.91 -9.21 12.46
N MET A 278 -13.39 -8.29 11.60
CA MET A 278 -12.53 -7.63 10.63
C MET A 278 -11.37 -6.89 11.29
N LYS A 279 -10.21 -6.92 10.63
CA LYS A 279 -9.04 -6.12 10.99
C LYS A 279 -8.56 -5.35 9.77
N PHE A 280 -8.11 -4.12 9.98
CA PHE A 280 -7.59 -3.30 8.90
C PHE A 280 -6.32 -2.55 9.30
N ALA A 281 -5.53 -2.15 8.29
CA ALA A 281 -4.35 -1.33 8.49
C ALA A 281 -4.21 -0.26 7.41
N THR A 282 -3.66 0.90 7.80
CA THR A 282 -3.13 1.89 6.84
C THR A 282 -1.62 1.73 6.77
N ILE A 283 -1.08 1.61 5.56
CA ILE A 283 0.31 1.24 5.32
C ILE A 283 1.06 2.39 4.65
N GLU A 284 2.30 2.63 5.12
CA GLU A 284 3.20 3.69 4.63
C GLU A 284 2.61 5.11 4.72
N ALA A 285 1.68 5.32 5.62
CA ALA A 285 0.96 6.60 5.71
C ALA A 285 1.39 7.47 6.90
N GLY A 286 2.37 7.03 7.69
CA GLY A 286 2.71 7.64 8.97
C GLY A 286 1.65 7.37 10.05
N ILE A 287 1.94 7.73 11.29
CA ILE A 287 1.05 7.53 12.44
C ILE A 287 0.70 8.83 13.18
N GLY A 288 1.47 9.90 13.00
CA GLY A 288 1.26 11.16 13.70
C GLY A 288 -0.12 11.78 13.47
N TRP A 289 -0.71 11.58 12.29
CA TRP A 289 -2.06 12.04 11.97
C TRP A 289 -3.16 11.21 12.63
N VAL A 290 -2.88 9.98 13.07
CA VAL A 290 -3.90 9.05 13.58
C VAL A 290 -4.58 9.62 14.83
N ALA A 291 -3.80 10.10 15.79
CA ALA A 291 -4.34 10.67 17.03
C ALA A 291 -5.30 11.84 16.75
N TRP A 292 -4.89 12.75 15.87
CA TRP A 292 -5.72 13.86 15.43
C TRP A 292 -7.01 13.39 14.74
N ALA A 293 -6.91 12.42 13.83
CA ALA A 293 -8.07 11.94 13.09
C ALA A 293 -9.08 11.22 14.00
N LEU A 294 -8.60 10.46 14.99
CA LEU A 294 -9.47 9.79 15.96
C LEU A 294 -10.23 10.80 16.81
N ASP A 295 -9.56 11.85 17.31
CA ASP A 295 -10.20 12.91 18.08
C ASP A 295 -11.21 13.69 17.23
N ALA A 296 -10.84 14.05 16.01
CA ALA A 296 -11.72 14.76 15.07
C ALA A 296 -12.98 13.93 14.72
N MET A 297 -12.85 12.61 14.52
CA MET A 297 -14.01 11.74 14.27
C MET A 297 -14.93 11.67 15.49
N ASP A 298 -14.38 11.55 16.70
CA ASP A 298 -15.15 11.50 17.94
C ASP A 298 -15.88 12.83 18.19
N GLU A 299 -15.21 13.96 17.95
CA GLU A 299 -15.82 15.28 18.05
C GLU A 299 -16.95 15.45 17.02
N ALA A 300 -16.71 15.09 15.77
CA ALA A 300 -17.72 15.15 14.73
C ALA A 300 -18.93 14.28 15.07
N TYR A 301 -18.71 13.07 15.58
CA TYR A 301 -19.76 12.15 16.00
C TYR A 301 -20.61 12.73 17.13
N LYS A 302 -20.01 13.39 18.13
CA LYS A 302 -20.71 13.98 19.28
C LYS A 302 -21.47 15.27 18.93
N LYS A 303 -20.84 16.16 18.14
CA LYS A 303 -21.31 17.55 17.96
C LYS A 303 -22.03 17.79 16.64
N HIS A 304 -21.68 17.03 15.59
CA HIS A 304 -22.16 17.27 14.23
C HIS A 304 -22.98 16.10 13.71
N HIS A 305 -23.64 16.29 12.59
CA HIS A 305 -24.33 15.22 11.83
C HIS A 305 -25.37 14.43 12.62
N MET A 306 -26.07 15.09 13.56
CA MET A 306 -27.04 14.41 14.43
C MET A 306 -28.14 13.67 13.69
N TRP A 307 -28.46 14.08 12.47
CA TRP A 307 -29.49 13.48 11.59
C TRP A 307 -28.98 12.44 10.62
N VAL A 308 -27.67 12.38 10.35
CA VAL A 308 -27.07 11.43 9.38
C VAL A 308 -26.07 10.47 10.01
N ARG A 309 -25.68 10.69 11.25
CA ARG A 309 -24.77 9.79 11.94
C ARG A 309 -25.43 8.43 12.17
N PRO A 310 -24.73 7.31 11.99
CA PRO A 310 -25.22 6.02 12.44
C PRO A 310 -25.33 6.02 13.97
N LYS A 311 -26.23 5.19 14.50
CA LYS A 311 -26.29 4.96 15.95
C LYS A 311 -25.26 3.90 16.32
N LEU A 312 -24.06 4.33 16.65
CA LEU A 312 -22.96 3.47 17.08
C LEU A 312 -23.07 3.16 18.59
N GLN A 313 -22.59 1.98 18.99
CA GLN A 313 -22.49 1.58 20.41
C GLN A 313 -21.30 2.26 21.10
N GLY A 314 -20.19 2.50 20.36
CA GLY A 314 -18.99 3.19 20.83
C GLY A 314 -18.69 4.45 20.02
N LEU A 315 -17.58 5.11 20.34
CA LEU A 315 -17.04 6.20 19.54
C LEU A 315 -16.24 5.67 18.35
N PRO A 316 -16.11 6.42 17.26
CA PRO A 316 -15.27 6.03 16.12
C PRO A 316 -13.85 5.59 16.53
N SER A 317 -13.24 6.26 17.49
CA SER A 317 -11.91 5.90 18.01
C SER A 317 -11.86 4.53 18.70
N ASP A 318 -12.97 4.05 19.29
CA ASP A 318 -13.01 2.76 19.96
C ASP A 318 -12.92 1.62 18.92
N TYR A 319 -13.53 1.80 17.74
CA TYR A 319 -13.43 0.84 16.64
C TYR A 319 -12.01 0.78 16.07
N TYR A 320 -11.34 1.92 15.94
CA TYR A 320 -9.95 1.92 15.53
C TYR A 320 -9.07 1.16 16.53
N ARG A 321 -9.20 1.44 17.84
CA ARG A 321 -8.42 0.73 18.87
C ARG A 321 -8.64 -0.78 18.88
N ALA A 322 -9.85 -1.21 18.53
CA ALA A 322 -10.19 -2.63 18.51
C ALA A 322 -9.79 -3.35 17.20
N HIS A 323 -9.79 -2.65 16.07
CA HIS A 323 -9.72 -3.25 14.73
C HIS A 323 -8.60 -2.70 13.85
N GLY A 324 -8.10 -1.48 14.15
CA GLY A 324 -7.20 -0.72 13.29
C GLY A 324 -5.73 -0.86 13.68
N PHE A 325 -4.89 -0.69 12.68
CA PHE A 325 -3.44 -0.60 12.79
C PHE A 325 -2.91 0.40 11.76
N SER A 326 -1.77 1.03 12.04
CA SER A 326 -1.09 1.91 11.07
C SER A 326 0.41 1.63 11.09
N SER A 327 1.02 1.53 9.92
CA SER A 327 2.46 1.43 9.78
C SER A 327 3.08 2.78 9.44
N PHE A 328 4.35 2.92 9.78
CA PHE A 328 5.14 4.09 9.50
C PHE A 328 6.57 3.69 9.14
N GLN A 329 7.22 4.50 8.33
CA GLN A 329 8.66 4.38 8.06
C GLN A 329 9.44 5.21 9.07
N GLU A 330 9.05 6.49 9.18
CA GLU A 330 9.58 7.48 10.10
C GLU A 330 8.40 8.35 10.53
N ASP A 331 8.25 8.54 11.81
CA ASP A 331 7.26 9.47 12.34
C ASP A 331 7.81 10.15 13.58
N PRO A 332 8.10 11.45 13.52
CA PRO A 332 8.67 12.20 14.63
C PRO A 332 7.65 12.62 15.68
N ALA A 333 6.35 12.32 15.48
CA ALA A 333 5.27 12.71 16.38
C ALA A 333 5.13 11.78 17.60
#